data_02e4e91faae6afe1753461fad0fd0c87
#
_entry.id   02e4e91faae6afe1753461fad0fd0c87
#
_cell.length_a   1.000
_cell.length_b   1.000
_cell.length_c   1.000
_cell.angle_alpha   90.00
_cell.angle_beta   90.00
_cell.angle_gamma   90.00
#
_symmetry.space_group_name_H-M   'P 1'
#
loop_
_entity.id
_entity.type
_entity.pdbx_description
1 polymer ?
#
loop_
_entity_poly.entity_id
_entity_poly.type
_entity_poly.pdbx_seq_one_letter_code
_entity_poly.pdbx_strand_id
1 'polypeptide(L)'
;GGKPRDVELKALFRIQGPKEANSGIQFRSKVRSDGFVEGYQADIAKETRFFGVLYDETPKRGLLAARGQRVVIDEAGARKTEQFADENELWKKIDLDGWNEYHVTARGFQVAAKINGHVMWEVTDREKDRHGDAAGVIALQLHVGPPMQVQFKDIRLKVLTEAK
;
A
#
# COMPACT_ATOMS: atom_id res chain seq x y z
N GLY A 1 5.52 -18.76 -7.88
CA GLY A 1 4.54 -17.86 -7.30
C GLY A 1 3.65 -17.24 -8.38
N GLY A 2 2.37 -17.10 -8.09
CA GLY A 2 1.43 -16.48 -9.02
C GLY A 2 1.57 -14.96 -9.05
N LYS A 3 1.04 -14.35 -10.11
CA LYS A 3 0.89 -12.89 -10.24
C LYS A 3 -0.61 -12.55 -10.20
N PRO A 4 -1.22 -12.43 -9.02
CA PRO A 4 -2.64 -12.10 -8.94
C PRO A 4 -2.91 -10.66 -9.36
N ARG A 5 -4.07 -10.42 -9.99
CA ARG A 5 -4.58 -9.09 -10.30
C ARG A 5 -5.46 -8.58 -9.16
N ASP A 6 -6.50 -9.33 -8.87
CA ASP A 6 -7.50 -8.95 -7.88
C ASP A 6 -7.29 -9.77 -6.61
N VAL A 7 -7.10 -9.07 -5.50
CA VAL A 7 -6.73 -9.69 -4.23
C VAL A 7 -7.38 -9.01 -3.04
N GLU A 8 -7.52 -9.79 -1.97
CA GLU A 8 -7.69 -9.34 -0.61
C GLU A 8 -6.53 -9.91 0.21
N LEU A 9 -5.73 -9.04 0.80
CA LEU A 9 -4.55 -9.41 1.57
C LEU A 9 -4.68 -8.86 2.99
N LYS A 10 -4.44 -9.71 3.98
CA LYS A 10 -4.30 -9.32 5.38
C LYS A 10 -2.97 -9.77 5.92
N ALA A 11 -2.34 -8.95 6.72
CA ALA A 11 -1.12 -9.29 7.42
C ALA A 11 -1.03 -8.52 8.74
N LEU A 12 -0.59 -9.18 9.79
CA LEU A 12 -0.11 -8.48 10.97
C LEU A 12 1.32 -8.03 10.73
N PHE A 13 1.63 -6.78 11.07
CA PHE A 13 2.96 -6.22 10.96
C PHE A 13 3.34 -5.43 12.20
N ARG A 14 4.65 -5.32 12.45
CA ARG A 14 5.26 -4.46 13.45
C ARG A 14 6.57 -3.92 12.91
N ILE A 15 6.85 -2.63 13.12
CA ILE A 15 8.10 -2.00 12.73
C ILE A 15 8.77 -1.36 13.95
N GLN A 16 10.05 -1.65 14.14
CA GLN A 16 10.89 -1.12 15.20
C GLN A 16 12.15 -0.49 14.61
N GLY A 17 12.60 0.57 15.18
CA GLY A 17 13.76 1.32 14.70
C GLY A 17 13.61 2.82 14.92
N PRO A 18 14.55 3.60 14.39
CA PRO A 18 14.51 5.05 14.44
C PRO A 18 13.38 5.60 13.55
N LYS A 19 13.23 6.93 13.53
CA LYS A 19 12.21 7.64 12.77
C LYS A 19 12.23 7.31 11.27
N GLU A 20 13.41 7.05 10.73
CA GLU A 20 13.64 6.71 9.32
C GLU A 20 13.31 5.26 8.96
N ALA A 21 12.91 4.43 9.92
CA ALA A 21 12.52 3.05 9.66
C ALA A 21 11.31 3.02 8.72
N ASN A 22 11.45 2.29 7.60
CA ASN A 22 10.46 2.20 6.55
C ASN A 22 10.41 0.79 5.95
N SER A 23 9.22 0.37 5.58
CA SER A 23 8.86 -0.89 4.96
C SER A 23 7.55 -0.72 4.21
N GLY A 24 7.01 -1.79 3.67
CA GLY A 24 5.69 -1.77 3.05
C GLY A 24 5.28 -3.13 2.50
N ILE A 25 4.01 -3.24 2.19
CA ILE A 25 3.45 -4.37 1.46
C ILE A 25 3.24 -3.92 0.01
N GLN A 26 4.04 -4.47 -0.90
CA GLN A 26 3.93 -4.17 -2.32
C GLN A 26 2.95 -5.13 -2.99
N PHE A 27 2.13 -4.62 -3.90
CA PHE A 27 1.14 -5.41 -4.63
C PHE A 27 0.97 -4.86 -6.05
N ARG A 28 0.47 -5.69 -6.96
CA ARG A 28 0.42 -5.39 -8.40
C ARG A 28 1.76 -4.88 -8.91
N SER A 29 2.84 -5.43 -8.38
CA SER A 29 4.18 -4.92 -8.61
C SER A 29 4.95 -5.78 -9.59
N LYS A 30 5.97 -5.18 -10.20
CA LYS A 30 6.86 -5.80 -11.17
C LYS A 30 8.28 -5.81 -10.61
N VAL A 31 8.93 -6.97 -10.69
CA VAL A 31 10.35 -7.08 -10.36
C VAL A 31 11.17 -6.71 -11.57
N ARG A 32 12.06 -5.74 -11.43
CA ARG A 32 13.02 -5.33 -12.46
C ARG A 32 14.20 -6.29 -12.53
N SER A 33 15.01 -6.18 -13.59
CA SER A 33 16.22 -6.99 -13.77
C SER A 33 17.30 -6.76 -12.72
N ASP A 34 17.31 -5.58 -12.07
CA ASP A 34 18.21 -5.24 -10.96
C ASP A 34 17.66 -5.67 -9.58
N GLY A 35 16.50 -6.35 -9.56
CA GLY A 35 15.84 -6.81 -8.33
C GLY A 35 14.94 -5.78 -7.66
N PHE A 36 14.90 -4.54 -8.14
CA PHE A 36 13.99 -3.52 -7.61
C PHE A 36 12.54 -3.89 -7.92
N VAL A 37 11.63 -3.61 -6.98
CA VAL A 37 10.20 -3.89 -7.13
C VAL A 37 9.44 -2.58 -7.33
N GLU A 38 8.86 -2.41 -8.51
CA GLU A 38 8.04 -1.25 -8.89
C GLU A 38 6.56 -1.58 -8.77
N GLY A 39 5.76 -0.66 -8.29
CA GLY A 39 4.31 -0.78 -8.20
C GLY A 39 3.76 -0.18 -6.91
N TYR A 40 2.53 -0.52 -6.60
CA TYR A 40 1.86 -0.02 -5.40
C TYR A 40 2.50 -0.58 -4.13
N GLN A 41 2.59 0.30 -3.14
CA GLN A 41 3.03 -0.03 -1.80
C GLN A 41 2.06 0.52 -0.75
N ALA A 42 1.49 -0.36 0.05
CA ALA A 42 0.84 -0.01 1.29
C ALA A 42 1.95 0.24 2.33
N ASP A 43 2.24 1.51 2.56
CA ASP A 43 3.48 1.96 3.21
C ASP A 43 3.42 1.79 4.74
N ILE A 44 4.55 1.40 5.32
CA ILE A 44 4.75 1.17 6.75
C ILE A 44 6.00 1.95 7.15
N ALA A 45 5.84 3.05 7.88
CA ALA A 45 6.96 3.91 8.24
C ALA A 45 6.84 4.43 9.68
N LYS A 46 7.96 4.63 10.38
CA LYS A 46 7.95 5.36 11.65
C LYS A 46 7.72 6.86 11.44
N GLU A 47 8.01 7.36 10.24
CA GLU A 47 7.71 8.74 9.88
C GLU A 47 6.22 8.92 9.59
N THR A 48 5.59 9.87 10.29
CA THR A 48 4.14 10.13 10.22
C THR A 48 3.64 10.33 8.80
N ARG A 49 4.44 11.01 7.95
CA ARG A 49 4.06 11.33 6.57
C ARG A 49 3.79 10.08 5.71
N PHE A 50 4.54 9.01 5.94
CA PHE A 50 4.52 7.82 5.07
C PHE A 50 3.81 6.61 5.70
N PHE A 51 3.47 6.62 6.97
CA PHE A 51 2.78 5.49 7.56
C PHE A 51 1.31 5.43 7.14
N GLY A 52 0.88 4.31 6.58
CA GLY A 52 -0.51 4.06 6.20
C GLY A 52 -0.97 4.88 5.01
N VAL A 53 -0.10 5.14 4.07
CA VAL A 53 -0.40 5.80 2.78
C VAL A 53 -0.33 4.80 1.63
N LEU A 54 -0.81 5.17 0.47
CA LEU A 54 -0.51 4.48 -0.78
C LEU A 54 0.62 5.20 -1.50
N TYR A 55 1.75 4.53 -1.63
CA TYR A 55 2.89 4.98 -2.41
C TYR A 55 3.00 4.12 -3.69
N ASP A 56 3.60 4.66 -4.73
CA ASP A 56 3.91 3.93 -5.96
C ASP A 56 5.39 4.08 -6.26
N GLU A 57 6.11 2.96 -6.19
CA GLU A 57 7.55 2.90 -6.42
C GLU A 57 7.93 3.04 -7.91
N THR A 58 6.93 3.16 -8.79
CA THR A 58 7.18 3.46 -10.20
C THR A 58 7.71 4.88 -10.34
N PRO A 59 8.79 5.10 -11.12
CA PRO A 59 9.37 6.42 -11.29
C PRO A 59 8.35 7.50 -11.65
N LYS A 60 8.45 8.66 -10.98
CA LYS A 60 7.59 9.85 -11.14
C LYS A 60 6.16 9.74 -10.60
N ARG A 61 5.78 8.64 -9.95
CA ARG A 61 4.45 8.53 -9.34
C ARG A 61 4.44 8.91 -7.86
N GLY A 62 5.21 8.24 -7.01
CA GLY A 62 5.36 8.60 -5.60
C GLY A 62 4.08 8.46 -4.78
N LEU A 63 3.82 9.39 -3.88
CA LEU A 63 2.62 9.39 -3.03
C LEU A 63 1.35 9.55 -3.88
N LEU A 64 0.48 8.53 -3.85
CA LEU A 64 -0.80 8.53 -4.55
C LEU A 64 -1.95 8.98 -3.66
N ALA A 65 -2.00 8.51 -2.41
CA ALA A 65 -3.01 8.89 -1.46
C ALA A 65 -2.44 8.92 -0.04
N ALA A 66 -2.66 10.02 0.67
CA ALA A 66 -2.39 10.13 2.09
C ALA A 66 -3.52 9.49 2.91
N ARG A 67 -3.33 9.38 4.23
CA ARG A 67 -4.39 8.91 5.13
C ARG A 67 -5.62 9.79 5.06
N GLY A 68 -6.79 9.16 5.05
CA GLY A 68 -8.07 9.82 4.98
C GLY A 68 -8.45 10.31 3.58
N GLN A 69 -7.70 9.93 2.54
CA GLN A 69 -7.95 10.38 1.18
C GLN A 69 -8.62 9.32 0.30
N ARG A 70 -9.60 9.77 -0.48
CA ARG A 70 -10.09 9.08 -1.68
C ARG A 70 -9.56 9.80 -2.90
N VAL A 71 -8.87 9.07 -3.78
CA VAL A 71 -8.23 9.64 -4.97
C VAL A 71 -8.75 8.93 -6.21
N VAL A 72 -9.15 9.69 -7.21
CA VAL A 72 -9.47 9.20 -8.55
C VAL A 72 -8.42 9.74 -9.52
N ILE A 73 -7.76 8.83 -10.21
CA ILE A 73 -6.76 9.11 -11.24
C ILE A 73 -7.38 8.72 -12.57
N ASP A 74 -7.51 9.66 -13.48
CA ASP A 74 -8.08 9.41 -14.80
C ASP A 74 -7.06 8.78 -15.77
N GLU A 75 -7.49 8.53 -17.01
CA GLU A 75 -6.65 7.91 -18.03
C GLU A 75 -5.43 8.74 -18.43
N ALA A 76 -5.48 10.07 -18.22
CA ALA A 76 -4.38 10.99 -18.50
C ALA A 76 -3.46 11.21 -17.28
N GLY A 77 -3.77 10.59 -16.13
CA GLY A 77 -3.02 10.73 -14.89
C GLY A 77 -3.43 11.94 -14.04
N ALA A 78 -4.49 12.68 -14.42
CA ALA A 78 -5.00 13.77 -13.61
C ALA A 78 -5.69 13.23 -12.34
N ARG A 79 -5.43 13.89 -11.20
CA ARG A 79 -5.88 13.42 -9.87
C ARG A 79 -6.97 14.30 -9.30
N LYS A 80 -8.05 13.68 -8.83
CA LYS A 80 -9.08 14.32 -8.00
C LYS A 80 -9.03 13.69 -6.62
N THR A 81 -8.81 14.51 -5.60
CA THR A 81 -8.67 14.07 -4.21
C THR A 81 -9.82 14.61 -3.36
N GLU A 82 -10.38 13.74 -2.53
CA GLU A 82 -11.36 14.04 -1.50
C GLU A 82 -10.77 13.61 -0.15
N GLN A 83 -10.85 14.47 0.87
CA GLN A 83 -10.50 14.12 2.24
C GLN A 83 -11.77 13.61 2.95
N PHE A 84 -11.85 12.31 3.24
CA PHE A 84 -13.02 11.71 3.89
C PHE A 84 -12.87 11.56 5.41
N ALA A 85 -11.63 11.64 5.92
CA ALA A 85 -11.33 11.55 7.34
C ALA A 85 -10.11 12.40 7.71
N ASP A 86 -10.03 12.84 8.95
CA ASP A 86 -8.86 13.55 9.47
C ASP A 86 -7.66 12.60 9.58
N GLU A 87 -6.52 12.98 9.00
CA GLU A 87 -5.31 12.16 8.97
C GLU A 87 -4.70 11.91 10.35
N ASN A 88 -4.84 12.88 11.27
CA ASN A 88 -4.31 12.75 12.62
C ASN A 88 -5.19 11.84 13.48
N GLU A 89 -6.52 11.85 13.26
CA GLU A 89 -7.41 10.89 13.92
C GLU A 89 -7.14 9.47 13.44
N LEU A 90 -6.84 9.26 12.18
CA LEU A 90 -6.42 7.97 11.65
C LEU A 90 -5.03 7.56 12.16
N TRP A 91 -4.09 8.50 12.30
CA TRP A 91 -2.79 8.26 12.91
C TRP A 91 -2.90 7.66 14.32
N LYS A 92 -3.81 8.16 15.15
CA LYS A 92 -4.06 7.67 16.52
C LYS A 92 -4.58 6.22 16.56
N LYS A 93 -5.01 5.65 15.42
CA LYS A 93 -5.47 4.25 15.32
C LYS A 93 -4.33 3.27 15.05
N ILE A 94 -3.11 3.76 14.86
CA ILE A 94 -1.92 2.97 14.58
C ILE A 94 -1.15 2.76 15.90
N ASP A 95 -0.84 1.53 16.22
CA ASP A 95 0.05 1.20 17.35
C ASP A 95 1.50 1.26 16.84
N LEU A 96 2.23 2.29 17.23
CA LEU A 96 3.59 2.56 16.74
C LEU A 96 4.64 1.56 17.26
N ASP A 97 4.36 0.86 18.35
CA ASP A 97 5.29 -0.04 19.01
C ASP A 97 4.81 -1.49 19.01
N GLY A 98 3.54 -1.70 18.70
CA GLY A 98 2.88 -3.00 18.71
C GLY A 98 2.57 -3.57 17.32
N TRP A 99 1.67 -4.55 17.34
CA TRP A 99 1.18 -5.20 16.12
C TRP A 99 -0.03 -4.46 15.54
N ASN A 100 0.01 -4.23 14.23
CA ASN A 100 -1.09 -3.67 13.46
C ASN A 100 -1.53 -4.67 12.39
N GLU A 101 -2.81 -4.70 12.06
CA GLU A 101 -3.32 -5.43 10.90
C GLU A 101 -3.40 -4.49 9.69
N TYR A 102 -2.69 -4.80 8.63
CA TYR A 102 -2.95 -4.25 7.31
C TYR A 102 -3.96 -5.13 6.58
N HIS A 103 -5.00 -4.52 6.01
CA HIS A 103 -5.95 -5.16 5.11
C HIS A 103 -6.00 -4.37 3.80
N VAL A 104 -5.39 -4.92 2.76
CA VAL A 104 -5.33 -4.34 1.41
C VAL A 104 -6.32 -5.07 0.51
N THR A 105 -7.09 -4.31 -0.25
CA THR A 105 -7.96 -4.83 -1.31
C THR A 105 -7.59 -4.22 -2.64
N ALA A 106 -7.55 -5.04 -3.69
CA ALA A 106 -7.36 -4.61 -5.06
C ALA A 106 -8.38 -5.33 -5.95
N ARG A 107 -9.24 -4.57 -6.64
CA ARG A 107 -10.26 -5.11 -7.54
C ARG A 107 -10.46 -4.19 -8.73
N GLY A 108 -10.17 -4.69 -9.95
CA GLY A 108 -10.15 -3.86 -11.14
C GLY A 108 -9.28 -2.62 -10.90
N PHE A 109 -9.74 -1.46 -11.25
CA PHE A 109 -9.02 -0.20 -11.04
C PHE A 109 -9.07 0.34 -9.60
N GLN A 110 -9.76 -0.34 -8.68
CA GLN A 110 -9.93 0.12 -7.30
C GLN A 110 -8.97 -0.58 -6.37
N VAL A 111 -8.27 0.19 -5.56
CA VAL A 111 -7.43 -0.28 -4.45
C VAL A 111 -7.78 0.48 -3.18
N ALA A 112 -7.75 -0.20 -2.06
CA ALA A 112 -8.03 0.40 -0.76
C ALA A 112 -7.26 -0.32 0.34
N ALA A 113 -7.01 0.37 1.45
CA ALA A 113 -6.45 -0.29 2.62
C ALA A 113 -7.06 0.19 3.93
N LYS A 114 -7.01 -0.73 4.90
CA LYS A 114 -7.34 -0.48 6.30
C LYS A 114 -6.14 -0.82 7.17
N ILE A 115 -5.96 -0.07 8.26
CA ILE A 115 -5.10 -0.46 9.37
C ILE A 115 -5.99 -0.56 10.61
N ASN A 116 -5.91 -1.69 11.33
CA ASN A 116 -6.70 -1.97 12.52
C ASN A 116 -8.22 -1.75 12.31
N GLY A 117 -8.72 -2.09 11.10
CA GLY A 117 -10.13 -1.94 10.71
C GLY A 117 -10.52 -0.54 10.21
N HIS A 118 -9.67 0.47 10.36
CA HIS A 118 -9.93 1.84 9.91
C HIS A 118 -9.45 2.06 8.48
N VAL A 119 -10.32 2.60 7.61
CA VAL A 119 -9.95 2.90 6.22
C VAL A 119 -8.89 4.01 6.21
N MET A 120 -7.74 3.71 5.63
CA MET A 120 -6.64 4.65 5.49
C MET A 120 -6.73 5.44 4.18
N TRP A 121 -7.01 4.77 3.09
CA TRP A 121 -7.15 5.38 1.76
C TRP A 121 -7.96 4.49 0.83
N GLU A 122 -8.52 5.14 -0.21
CA GLU A 122 -9.20 4.51 -1.34
C GLU A 122 -8.73 5.18 -2.63
N VAL A 123 -8.32 4.39 -3.62
CA VAL A 123 -7.84 4.92 -4.91
C VAL A 123 -8.52 4.19 -6.06
N THR A 124 -8.98 4.95 -7.04
CA THR A 124 -9.35 4.45 -8.36
C THR A 124 -8.33 4.95 -9.35
N ASP A 125 -7.53 4.05 -9.92
CA ASP A 125 -6.41 4.39 -10.80
C ASP A 125 -6.66 3.85 -12.21
N ARG A 126 -6.96 4.75 -13.14
CA ARG A 126 -7.22 4.45 -14.56
C ARG A 126 -6.11 4.98 -15.48
N GLU A 127 -4.99 5.44 -14.92
CA GLU A 127 -3.89 5.97 -15.73
C GLU A 127 -3.41 4.91 -16.73
N LYS A 128 -3.38 5.27 -18.02
CA LYS A 128 -2.95 4.38 -19.09
C LYS A 128 -1.49 3.96 -18.94
N ASP A 129 -1.19 2.73 -19.37
CA ASP A 129 0.16 2.15 -19.33
C ASP A 129 0.75 2.03 -17.92
N ARG A 130 -0.11 2.03 -16.90
CA ARG A 130 0.24 1.80 -15.49
C ARG A 130 -0.37 0.48 -14.99
N HIS A 131 -0.21 0.23 -13.71
CA HIS A 131 -0.63 -1.03 -13.11
C HIS A 131 -1.96 -0.95 -12.34
N GLY A 132 -2.83 0.01 -12.72
CA GLY A 132 -4.11 0.23 -12.06
C GLY A 132 -4.97 -1.01 -11.88
N ASP A 133 -4.99 -1.90 -12.90
CA ASP A 133 -5.64 -3.21 -12.83
C ASP A 133 -4.71 -4.37 -13.23
N ALA A 134 -3.41 -4.16 -13.21
CA ALA A 134 -2.44 -5.15 -13.67
C ALA A 134 -2.30 -6.33 -12.68
N ALA A 135 -1.95 -7.49 -13.21
CA ALA A 135 -1.46 -8.62 -12.43
C ALA A 135 0.01 -8.39 -12.04
N GLY A 136 0.37 -8.69 -10.80
CA GLY A 136 1.73 -8.46 -10.33
C GLY A 136 2.11 -9.30 -9.12
N VAL A 137 3.35 -9.15 -8.67
CA VAL A 137 3.81 -9.82 -7.46
C VAL A 137 3.30 -9.11 -6.21
N ILE A 138 3.27 -9.85 -5.11
CA ILE A 138 3.17 -9.32 -3.76
C ILE A 138 4.56 -9.46 -3.13
N ALA A 139 5.07 -8.39 -2.54
CA ALA A 139 6.37 -8.38 -1.90
C ALA A 139 6.33 -7.62 -0.57
N LEU A 140 7.28 -7.90 0.29
CA LEU A 140 7.52 -7.19 1.54
C LEU A 140 8.82 -6.41 1.39
N GLN A 141 8.75 -5.10 1.56
CA GLN A 141 9.92 -4.24 1.41
C GLN A 141 10.75 -4.22 2.70
N LEU A 142 12.06 -4.18 2.55
CA LEU A 142 12.99 -3.70 3.56
C LEU A 142 13.73 -2.49 2.96
N HIS A 143 13.36 -1.31 3.41
CA HIS A 143 13.92 -0.06 2.90
C HIS A 143 15.38 0.12 3.31
N VAL A 144 16.19 0.71 2.43
CA VAL A 144 17.56 1.10 2.76
C VAL A 144 17.55 2.21 3.80
N GLY A 145 18.35 2.07 4.85
CA GLY A 145 18.38 3.06 5.95
C GLY A 145 19.13 2.57 7.16
N PRO A 146 18.92 3.21 8.31
CA PRO A 146 19.52 2.80 9.56
C PRO A 146 19.01 1.43 10.01
N PRO A 147 19.68 0.75 10.96
CA PRO A 147 19.22 -0.53 11.48
C PRO A 147 17.78 -0.47 11.95
N MET A 148 16.95 -1.35 11.42
CA MET A 148 15.54 -1.48 11.77
C MET A 148 15.12 -2.95 11.73
N GLN A 149 13.99 -3.25 12.37
CA GLN A 149 13.35 -4.54 12.31
C GLN A 149 11.90 -4.37 11.86
N VAL A 150 11.53 -5.05 10.78
CA VAL A 150 10.14 -5.22 10.39
C VAL A 150 9.75 -6.69 10.51
N GLN A 151 8.59 -6.94 11.06
CA GLN A 151 8.07 -8.29 11.27
C GLN A 151 6.67 -8.39 10.67
N PHE A 152 6.43 -9.52 10.01
CA PHE A 152 5.12 -9.87 9.46
C PHE A 152 4.71 -11.24 9.97
N LYS A 153 3.42 -11.42 10.24
CA LYS A 153 2.81 -12.70 10.58
C LYS A 153 1.36 -12.78 10.13
N ASP A 154 0.79 -13.98 10.18
CA ASP A 154 -0.61 -14.25 9.81
C ASP A 154 -0.97 -13.69 8.43
N ILE A 155 -0.04 -13.81 7.47
CA ILE A 155 -0.23 -13.32 6.11
C ILE A 155 -1.27 -14.22 5.42
N ARG A 156 -2.38 -13.61 5.00
CA ARG A 156 -3.48 -14.29 4.32
C ARG A 156 -3.77 -13.59 3.01
N LEU A 157 -3.74 -14.35 1.93
CA LEU A 157 -4.03 -13.88 0.59
C LEU A 157 -5.22 -14.64 0.04
N LYS A 158 -6.24 -13.88 -0.38
CA LYS A 158 -7.36 -14.38 -1.17
C LYS A 158 -7.26 -13.79 -2.57
N VAL A 159 -7.10 -14.64 -3.57
CA VAL A 159 -7.22 -14.23 -4.97
C VAL A 159 -8.71 -14.13 -5.30
N LEU A 160 -9.12 -12.98 -5.78
CA LEU A 160 -10.51 -12.72 -6.16
C LEU A 160 -10.70 -13.10 -7.62
N THR A 161 -11.64 -13.99 -7.86
CA THR A 161 -12.06 -14.30 -9.25
C THR A 161 -13.10 -13.27 -9.69
N GLU A 162 -13.10 -12.92 -10.96
CA GLU A 162 -14.18 -12.12 -11.54
C GLU A 162 -15.52 -12.79 -11.21
N ALA A 163 -16.48 -12.00 -10.71
CA ALA A 163 -17.86 -12.48 -10.64
C ALA A 163 -18.32 -12.77 -12.09
N LYS A 164 -18.68 -14.03 -12.35
CA LYS A 164 -19.25 -14.44 -13.63
C LYS A 164 -20.56 -13.70 -13.87
#